data_cf026ff85a6c439b977541dcc93cf7f9
#
_entry.id   cf026ff85a6c439b977541dcc93cf7f9
#
_cell.length_a   1.000
_cell.length_b   1.000
_cell.length_c   1.000
_cell.angle_alpha   90.00
_cell.angle_beta   90.00
_cell.angle_gamma   90.00
#
_symmetry.space_group_name_H-M   'P 1'
#
loop_
_entity.id
_entity.type
_entity.pdbx_description
1 polymer ?
#
loop_
_entity_poly.entity_id
_entity_poly.type
_entity_poly.pdbx_seq_one_letter_code
_entity_poly.pdbx_strand_id
1 'polypeptide(L)'
;ASMVEEGQASGGQSLASSWTERTQIGSYGEMHYNNLDDQNDNGGDKDELDFHRFVFYLGHDFSEKTRMFSEVELEHSIAGDDQNGEVELEQAYIEHDLGEATRMKAGLFLIPVGILNQTHEPDTFYGVERNKVEANVIPTTWWEGGLSLGGEIAPGWSYDTAFTSGLKLDADAGQFKIRDGRQKVSEADASDPAYTANLKYTGIAGLELGATLQYQQDIYQGLYVEDIDALLYEAHLSYLNGPFGLRALAATWDIDSAIDTIKAGSATQEGWYLEPSWLLMRDLGIFARYSVWDNQADGGGDTEFTEWNLGFNYWLEEHVVLKLDYQFQDAPANQKELDGLNLGVGWSF
;
A
#
# COMPACT_ATOMS: atom_id res chain seq x y z
N ALA A 1 1.96 69.86 -7.71
CA ALA A 1 0.79 68.97 -7.65
C ALA A 1 1.02 67.70 -8.43
N SER A 2 0.75 66.60 -7.78
CA SER A 2 0.66 65.21 -8.30
C SER A 2 1.98 64.50 -8.69
N MET A 3 2.57 63.88 -7.68
CA MET A 3 3.30 62.60 -7.78
C MET A 3 2.80 61.73 -6.64
N VAL A 4 1.87 60.86 -6.92
CA VAL A 4 1.52 59.67 -6.12
C VAL A 4 0.89 58.66 -7.08
N GLU A 5 1.31 57.38 -6.92
CA GLU A 5 0.74 56.17 -7.47
C GLU A 5 1.23 55.68 -8.84
N GLU A 6 2.39 55.07 -8.81
CA GLU A 6 2.66 53.87 -9.60
C GLU A 6 3.65 52.98 -8.82
N GLY A 7 3.14 52.03 -8.05
CA GLY A 7 4.04 51.14 -7.28
C GLY A 7 3.37 50.09 -6.43
N GLN A 8 2.32 49.39 -6.88
CA GLN A 8 1.75 48.27 -6.15
C GLN A 8 0.95 47.23 -6.98
N ALA A 9 1.36 46.94 -8.19
CA ALA A 9 0.68 45.91 -9.00
C ALA A 9 1.58 44.77 -9.50
N SER A 10 2.88 44.82 -9.28
CA SER A 10 3.79 43.82 -9.85
C SER A 10 4.19 42.66 -8.87
N GLY A 11 3.98 42.87 -7.57
CA GLY A 11 4.39 41.87 -6.57
C GLY A 11 3.43 40.66 -6.44
N GLY A 12 2.16 40.87 -6.67
CA GLY A 12 1.15 39.83 -6.51
C GLY A 12 1.11 38.80 -7.65
N GLN A 13 1.34 39.25 -8.88
CA GLN A 13 1.36 38.35 -10.04
C GLN A 13 2.63 37.48 -10.09
N SER A 14 3.78 38.01 -9.70
CA SER A 14 5.03 37.25 -9.68
C SER A 14 5.07 36.21 -8.56
N LEU A 15 4.45 36.47 -7.43
CA LEU A 15 4.32 35.52 -6.35
C LEU A 15 3.33 34.39 -6.70
N ALA A 16 2.19 34.74 -7.32
CA ALA A 16 1.20 33.76 -7.76
C ALA A 16 1.75 32.83 -8.85
N SER A 17 2.47 33.37 -9.85
CA SER A 17 3.11 32.55 -10.90
C SER A 17 4.21 31.62 -10.32
N SER A 18 5.01 32.12 -9.39
CA SER A 18 6.04 31.27 -8.73
C SER A 18 5.47 30.16 -7.85
N TRP A 19 4.27 30.36 -7.28
CA TRP A 19 3.57 29.34 -6.49
C TRP A 19 3.01 28.22 -7.38
N THR A 20 2.38 28.56 -8.50
CA THR A 20 1.81 27.58 -9.44
C THR A 20 2.89 26.73 -10.13
N GLU A 21 4.07 27.27 -10.35
CA GLU A 21 5.20 26.55 -10.94
C GLU A 21 5.84 25.52 -9.97
N ARG A 22 5.60 25.67 -8.65
CA ARG A 22 6.17 24.84 -7.59
C ARG A 22 5.16 23.93 -6.90
N THR A 23 3.90 24.01 -7.29
CA THR A 23 2.81 23.24 -6.67
C THR A 23 2.24 22.28 -7.68
N GLN A 24 2.19 21.03 -7.33
CA GLN A 24 1.60 19.93 -8.09
C GLN A 24 0.33 19.47 -7.39
N ILE A 25 -0.71 19.24 -8.16
CA ILE A 25 -1.98 18.69 -7.70
C ILE A 25 -2.30 17.51 -8.58
N GLY A 26 -2.70 16.40 -7.98
CA GLY A 26 -3.17 15.25 -8.72
C GLY A 26 -4.25 14.51 -7.94
N SER A 27 -4.80 13.51 -8.55
CA SER A 27 -5.89 12.73 -7.99
C SER A 27 -5.92 11.35 -8.63
N TYR A 28 -6.39 10.37 -7.91
CA TYR A 28 -6.82 9.10 -8.46
C TYR A 28 -8.09 8.63 -7.77
N GLY A 29 -8.75 7.68 -8.39
CA GLY A 29 -9.95 7.10 -7.80
C GLY A 29 -10.37 5.83 -8.53
N GLU A 30 -11.16 5.03 -7.86
CA GLU A 30 -11.65 3.77 -8.40
C GLU A 30 -13.03 3.41 -7.85
N MET A 31 -13.81 2.75 -8.70
CA MET A 31 -15.11 2.18 -8.35
C MET A 31 -15.11 0.70 -8.73
N HIS A 32 -15.59 -0.13 -7.83
CA HIS A 32 -15.64 -1.58 -7.96
C HIS A 32 -17.08 -2.09 -7.96
N TYR A 33 -17.34 -3.11 -8.74
CA TYR A 33 -18.50 -3.97 -8.63
C TYR A 33 -18.02 -5.41 -8.42
N ASN A 34 -18.46 -6.02 -7.33
CA ASN A 34 -18.17 -7.39 -6.97
C ASN A 34 -19.48 -8.20 -6.99
N ASN A 35 -19.48 -9.32 -7.69
CA ASN A 35 -20.56 -10.30 -7.65
C ASN A 35 -19.92 -11.67 -7.39
N LEU A 36 -19.83 -12.00 -6.10
CA LEU A 36 -19.11 -13.15 -5.57
C LEU A 36 -20.05 -14.01 -4.73
N ASP A 37 -20.12 -15.29 -5.05
CA ASP A 37 -20.89 -16.31 -4.34
C ASP A 37 -20.00 -16.96 -3.25
N ASP A 38 -20.52 -17.09 -2.02
CA ASP A 38 -19.84 -17.78 -0.91
C ASP A 38 -20.05 -19.29 -1.00
N GLN A 39 -19.06 -20.03 -1.44
CA GLN A 39 -19.11 -21.48 -1.66
C GLN A 39 -19.21 -22.27 -0.37
N ASN A 40 -18.79 -21.68 0.76
CA ASN A 40 -18.80 -22.32 2.09
C ASN A 40 -20.04 -21.96 2.93
N ASP A 41 -20.92 -21.08 2.46
CA ASP A 41 -22.10 -20.58 3.19
C ASP A 41 -21.75 -19.94 4.57
N ASN A 42 -20.54 -19.38 4.71
CA ASN A 42 -20.00 -18.84 5.98
C ASN A 42 -20.15 -17.32 6.15
N GLY A 43 -21.12 -16.71 5.54
CA GLY A 43 -21.37 -15.28 5.75
C GLY A 43 -22.02 -14.57 4.62
N GLY A 44 -22.47 -15.33 3.61
CA GLY A 44 -23.24 -14.88 2.46
C GLY A 44 -22.40 -14.25 1.34
N ASP A 45 -23.04 -14.12 0.21
CA ASP A 45 -22.47 -13.58 -1.03
C ASP A 45 -22.07 -12.12 -0.89
N LYS A 46 -21.21 -11.67 -1.79
CA LYS A 46 -20.83 -10.27 -1.94
C LYS A 46 -21.36 -9.76 -3.28
N ASP A 47 -22.45 -9.00 -3.27
CA ASP A 47 -23.01 -8.33 -4.44
C ASP A 47 -23.05 -6.83 -4.16
N GLU A 48 -21.97 -6.14 -4.48
CA GLU A 48 -21.73 -4.77 -4.05
C GLU A 48 -21.22 -3.89 -5.20
N LEU A 49 -21.72 -2.66 -5.24
CA LEU A 49 -21.14 -1.57 -6.02
C LEU A 49 -20.56 -0.57 -5.04
N ASP A 50 -19.24 -0.42 -5.08
CA ASP A 50 -18.50 0.42 -4.15
C ASP A 50 -17.66 1.47 -4.89
N PHE A 51 -17.87 2.74 -4.54
CA PHE A 51 -16.90 3.78 -4.89
C PHE A 51 -15.75 3.68 -3.91
N HIS A 52 -14.79 2.81 -4.22
CA HIS A 52 -13.81 2.30 -3.29
C HIS A 52 -13.00 3.40 -2.64
N ARG A 53 -12.47 4.34 -3.46
CA ARG A 53 -11.73 5.49 -2.95
C ARG A 53 -11.63 6.63 -3.95
N PHE A 54 -11.47 7.82 -3.42
CA PHE A 54 -11.13 9.02 -4.15
C PHE A 54 -10.03 9.77 -3.40
N VAL A 55 -8.91 9.99 -4.05
CA VAL A 55 -7.70 10.49 -3.43
C VAL A 55 -7.24 11.78 -4.09
N PHE A 56 -6.85 12.75 -3.27
CA PHE A 56 -6.18 13.96 -3.67
C PHE A 56 -4.77 14.00 -3.13
N TYR A 57 -3.81 14.41 -3.96
CA TYR A 57 -2.48 14.71 -3.48
C TYR A 57 -2.03 16.13 -3.88
N LEU A 58 -1.21 16.70 -3.00
CA LEU A 58 -0.61 18.02 -3.16
C LEU A 58 0.89 17.90 -2.90
N GLY A 59 1.68 18.26 -3.91
CA GLY A 59 3.12 18.46 -3.79
C GLY A 59 3.48 19.93 -3.83
N HIS A 60 4.49 20.36 -3.05
CA HIS A 60 5.00 21.73 -3.12
C HIS A 60 6.51 21.78 -2.89
N ASP A 61 7.23 22.41 -3.81
CA ASP A 61 8.66 22.64 -3.71
C ASP A 61 8.95 23.99 -3.02
N PHE A 62 9.40 23.93 -1.76
CA PHE A 62 9.87 25.13 -1.03
C PHE A 62 11.17 25.66 -1.63
N SER A 63 12.03 24.74 -2.08
CA SER A 63 13.33 25.03 -2.70
C SER A 63 13.73 23.87 -3.63
N GLU A 64 14.89 23.96 -4.26
CA GLU A 64 15.47 22.86 -5.05
C GLU A 64 15.75 21.58 -4.22
N LYS A 65 15.83 21.71 -2.89
CA LYS A 65 16.21 20.62 -1.97
C LYS A 65 15.11 20.22 -1.02
N THR A 66 14.10 21.06 -0.83
CA THR A 66 13.07 20.83 0.20
C THR A 66 11.70 20.88 -0.42
N ARG A 67 10.93 19.82 -0.24
CA ARG A 67 9.57 19.66 -0.77
C ARG A 67 8.65 19.05 0.26
N MET A 68 7.38 19.30 0.10
CA MET A 68 6.28 18.68 0.83
C MET A 68 5.49 17.79 -0.12
N PHE A 69 5.00 16.69 0.40
CA PHE A 69 3.95 15.89 -0.24
C PHE A 69 2.86 15.56 0.76
N SER A 70 1.61 15.56 0.32
CA SER A 70 0.47 15.12 1.12
C SER A 70 -0.56 14.42 0.25
N GLU A 71 -1.25 13.46 0.84
CA GLU A 71 -2.26 12.62 0.23
C GLU A 71 -3.43 12.42 1.17
N VAL A 72 -4.65 12.73 0.69
CA VAL A 72 -5.90 12.63 1.46
C VAL A 72 -6.85 11.72 0.70
N GLU A 73 -7.32 10.69 1.37
CA GLU A 73 -8.24 9.70 0.85
C GLU A 73 -9.65 9.88 1.41
N LEU A 74 -10.63 9.67 0.55
CA LEU A 74 -12.04 9.51 0.87
C LEU A 74 -12.46 8.10 0.48
N GLU A 75 -12.73 7.24 1.48
CA GLU A 75 -13.18 5.87 1.23
C GLU A 75 -14.69 5.77 1.12
N HIS A 76 -15.17 4.82 0.30
CA HIS A 76 -16.57 4.38 0.18
C HIS A 76 -17.59 5.51 -0.03
N SER A 77 -17.20 6.60 -0.72
CA SER A 77 -18.10 7.75 -1.04
C SER A 77 -18.78 8.38 0.15
N ILE A 78 -18.18 8.42 1.32
CA ILE A 78 -18.90 8.80 2.51
C ILE A 78 -19.32 10.21 2.65
N ALA A 79 -20.47 10.36 3.31
CA ALA A 79 -20.87 11.61 3.90
C ALA A 79 -21.80 11.36 5.10
N GLY A 80 -21.29 11.12 6.31
CA GLY A 80 -22.11 11.13 7.51
C GLY A 80 -21.75 10.08 8.57
N ASP A 81 -22.43 10.17 9.73
CA ASP A 81 -22.26 9.24 10.82
C ASP A 81 -22.83 7.86 10.46
N ASP A 82 -22.22 6.80 10.99
CA ASP A 82 -22.59 5.40 10.79
C ASP A 82 -22.48 4.90 9.33
N GLN A 83 -21.61 5.53 8.51
CA GLN A 83 -21.29 5.07 7.17
C GLN A 83 -20.03 4.18 7.16
N ASN A 84 -19.83 3.40 6.08
CA ASN A 84 -18.78 2.39 6.01
C ASN A 84 -17.40 2.95 5.71
N GLY A 85 -17.25 4.20 5.32
CA GLY A 85 -16.00 4.76 4.90
C GLY A 85 -15.48 5.84 5.85
N GLU A 86 -14.31 6.34 5.58
CA GLU A 86 -13.61 7.34 6.39
C GLU A 86 -12.83 8.33 5.51
N VAL A 87 -12.35 9.39 6.15
CA VAL A 87 -11.41 10.35 5.55
C VAL A 87 -10.06 10.10 6.19
N GLU A 88 -9.07 9.80 5.36
CA GLU A 88 -7.74 9.47 5.83
C GLU A 88 -6.69 10.43 5.29
N LEU A 89 -5.69 10.74 6.11
CA LEU A 89 -4.46 11.38 5.68
C LEU A 89 -3.41 10.28 5.57
N GLU A 90 -3.19 9.75 4.36
CA GLU A 90 -2.26 8.65 4.14
C GLU A 90 -0.80 9.11 4.13
N GLN A 91 -0.56 10.28 3.57
CA GLN A 91 0.77 10.86 3.53
C GLN A 91 0.75 12.36 3.84
N ALA A 92 1.69 12.82 4.64
CA ALA A 92 2.01 14.24 4.87
C ALA A 92 3.43 14.36 5.41
N TYR A 93 4.39 14.62 4.55
CA TYR A 93 5.79 14.68 4.94
C TYR A 93 6.55 15.82 4.27
N ILE A 94 7.65 16.22 4.90
CA ILE A 94 8.70 17.04 4.29
C ILE A 94 9.82 16.10 3.84
N GLU A 95 10.25 16.26 2.59
CA GLU A 95 11.45 15.62 2.07
C GLU A 95 12.55 16.66 1.86
N HIS A 96 13.78 16.31 2.26
CA HIS A 96 14.94 17.18 2.12
C HIS A 96 16.15 16.41 1.59
N ASP A 97 16.77 16.93 0.53
CA ASP A 97 17.97 16.35 -0.06
C ASP A 97 19.18 16.72 0.80
N LEU A 98 19.75 15.72 1.47
CA LEU A 98 20.98 15.86 2.29
C LEU A 98 22.25 15.93 1.43
N GLY A 99 22.18 15.43 0.21
CA GLY A 99 23.25 15.39 -0.77
C GLY A 99 22.73 15.02 -2.15
N GLU A 100 23.61 14.67 -3.08
CA GLU A 100 23.24 14.31 -4.45
C GLU A 100 22.52 12.94 -4.52
N ALA A 101 22.84 12.05 -3.58
CA ALA A 101 22.34 10.66 -3.59
C ALA A 101 21.56 10.27 -2.35
N THR A 102 21.32 11.20 -1.43
CA THR A 102 20.66 10.87 -0.15
C THR A 102 19.59 11.91 0.18
N ARG A 103 18.39 11.44 0.49
CA ARG A 103 17.26 12.23 0.93
C ARG A 103 16.75 11.75 2.29
N MET A 104 16.16 12.64 3.03
CA MET A 104 15.48 12.39 4.30
C MET A 104 14.00 12.79 4.17
N LYS A 105 13.11 11.97 4.71
CA LYS A 105 11.70 12.31 4.91
C LYS A 105 11.40 12.40 6.40
N ALA A 106 10.49 13.30 6.76
CA ALA A 106 9.97 13.46 8.12
C ALA A 106 8.47 13.75 8.06
N GLY A 107 7.68 12.96 8.76
CA GLY A 107 6.22 13.07 8.78
C GLY A 107 5.52 11.74 8.63
N LEU A 108 4.39 11.75 7.95
CA LEU A 108 3.55 10.59 7.66
C LEU A 108 3.84 10.10 6.24
N PHE A 109 4.29 8.86 6.07
CA PHE A 109 4.68 8.32 4.78
C PHE A 109 4.43 6.81 4.68
N LEU A 110 4.31 6.31 3.44
CA LEU A 110 4.17 4.89 3.15
C LEU A 110 5.45 4.13 3.49
N ILE A 111 5.28 2.99 4.17
CA ILE A 111 6.40 2.09 4.49
C ILE A 111 6.93 1.48 3.19
N PRO A 112 8.27 1.47 2.98
CA PRO A 112 8.87 0.94 1.76
C PRO A 112 8.90 -0.59 1.77
N VAL A 113 7.75 -1.22 1.50
CA VAL A 113 7.56 -2.67 1.51
C VAL A 113 6.66 -3.12 0.36
N GLY A 114 6.99 -4.25 -0.25
CA GLY A 114 6.21 -4.82 -1.33
C GLY A 114 6.27 -4.03 -2.63
N ILE A 115 5.34 -4.35 -3.53
CA ILE A 115 5.20 -3.71 -4.84
C ILE A 115 4.12 -2.63 -4.79
N LEU A 116 2.96 -2.95 -4.21
CA LEU A 116 1.78 -2.08 -4.26
C LEU A 116 1.70 -1.05 -3.15
N ASN A 117 2.45 -1.18 -2.06
CA ASN A 117 2.32 -0.21 -0.97
C ASN A 117 2.71 1.22 -1.38
N GLN A 118 3.71 1.36 -2.25
CA GLN A 118 4.17 2.67 -2.74
C GLN A 118 3.64 3.03 -4.14
N THR A 119 2.97 2.09 -4.84
CA THR A 119 2.47 2.27 -6.22
C THR A 119 1.10 1.62 -6.35
N HIS A 120 0.11 2.18 -5.66
CA HIS A 120 -1.21 1.56 -5.53
C HIS A 120 -2.32 2.27 -6.31
N GLU A 121 -1.96 3.21 -7.20
CA GLU A 121 -2.89 3.84 -8.10
C GLU A 121 -3.54 2.80 -9.01
N PRO A 122 -4.84 2.89 -9.32
CA PRO A 122 -5.60 1.81 -9.96
C PRO A 122 -5.15 1.47 -11.38
N ASP A 123 -4.51 2.38 -12.09
CA ASP A 123 -3.97 2.16 -13.44
C ASP A 123 -2.60 1.46 -13.46
N THR A 124 -1.96 1.27 -12.29
CA THR A 124 -0.62 0.69 -12.16
C THR A 124 -0.59 -0.83 -11.98
N PHE A 125 -1.70 -1.46 -11.66
CA PHE A 125 -1.78 -2.90 -11.39
C PHE A 125 -2.93 -3.59 -12.12
N TYR A 126 -2.81 -4.91 -12.30
CA TYR A 126 -3.86 -5.74 -12.90
C TYR A 126 -4.88 -6.21 -11.86
N GLY A 127 -6.13 -6.47 -12.36
CA GLY A 127 -7.24 -6.89 -11.52
C GLY A 127 -7.97 -5.73 -10.84
N VAL A 128 -9.20 -5.98 -10.43
CA VAL A 128 -10.03 -4.99 -9.74
C VAL A 128 -9.50 -4.81 -8.34
N GLU A 129 -9.34 -5.91 -7.62
CA GLU A 129 -8.80 -5.91 -6.26
C GLU A 129 -7.27 -6.08 -6.26
N ARG A 130 -6.62 -5.51 -5.24
CA ARG A 130 -5.21 -5.76 -4.94
C ARG A 130 -4.99 -7.25 -4.65
N ASN A 131 -3.77 -7.75 -4.86
CA ASN A 131 -3.46 -9.13 -4.50
C ASN A 131 -3.62 -9.35 -2.99
N LYS A 132 -4.02 -10.56 -2.62
CA LYS A 132 -4.37 -10.87 -1.22
C LYS A 132 -3.16 -10.91 -0.28
N VAL A 133 -1.95 -11.14 -0.77
CA VAL A 133 -0.73 -11.13 0.05
C VAL A 133 -0.43 -9.71 0.53
N GLU A 134 -0.45 -8.72 -0.38
CA GLU A 134 -0.28 -7.30 -0.05
C GLU A 134 -1.56 -6.67 0.56
N ALA A 135 -2.56 -7.45 0.90
CA ALA A 135 -3.73 -7.01 1.64
C ALA A 135 -3.86 -7.69 3.02
N ASN A 136 -3.41 -8.95 3.15
CA ASN A 136 -3.61 -9.76 4.36
C ASN A 136 -2.32 -10.03 5.14
N VAL A 137 -1.16 -10.09 4.48
CA VAL A 137 0.15 -10.32 5.10
C VAL A 137 0.92 -9.01 5.21
N ILE A 138 1.04 -8.26 4.12
CA ILE A 138 1.54 -6.88 4.15
C ILE A 138 0.33 -5.96 4.33
N PRO A 139 0.33 -5.06 5.33
CA PRO A 139 -0.81 -4.17 5.60
C PRO A 139 -0.93 -3.03 4.57
N THR A 140 -1.26 -3.31 3.33
CA THR A 140 -1.44 -2.30 2.28
C THR A 140 -2.86 -1.66 2.35
N THR A 141 -3.07 -0.34 2.33
CA THR A 141 -2.03 0.72 2.32
C THR A 141 -1.46 0.88 3.73
N TRP A 142 -0.15 0.87 3.84
CA TRP A 142 0.52 0.95 5.14
C TRP A 142 1.38 2.19 5.22
N TRP A 143 0.97 3.12 6.04
CA TRP A 143 1.72 4.33 6.39
C TRP A 143 1.96 4.44 7.89
N GLU A 144 3.03 5.12 8.26
CA GLU A 144 3.38 5.42 9.64
C GLU A 144 4.03 6.80 9.76
N GLY A 145 4.03 7.33 10.98
CA GLY A 145 4.73 8.57 11.30
C GLY A 145 6.17 8.32 11.72
N GLY A 146 7.11 9.10 11.18
CA GLY A 146 8.50 8.92 11.55
C GLY A 146 9.50 9.67 10.69
N LEU A 147 10.70 9.08 10.60
CA LEU A 147 11.83 9.54 9.78
C LEU A 147 12.25 8.44 8.81
N SER A 148 12.58 8.81 7.58
CA SER A 148 13.16 7.91 6.60
C SER A 148 14.42 8.51 5.97
N LEU A 149 15.37 7.65 5.63
CA LEU A 149 16.53 7.96 4.81
C LEU A 149 16.52 7.04 3.60
N GLY A 150 16.62 7.62 2.42
CA GLY A 150 16.67 6.88 1.16
C GLY A 150 17.68 7.46 0.19
N GLY A 151 18.06 6.66 -0.80
CA GLY A 151 18.99 7.13 -1.82
C GLY A 151 19.59 6.05 -2.69
N GLU A 152 20.56 6.44 -3.53
CA GLU A 152 21.32 5.53 -4.36
C GLU A 152 22.64 5.13 -3.69
N ILE A 153 22.97 3.82 -3.74
CA ILE A 153 24.23 3.26 -3.25
C ILE A 153 25.23 3.14 -4.40
N ALA A 154 24.72 2.69 -5.54
CA ALA A 154 25.46 2.47 -6.79
C ALA A 154 24.49 2.49 -7.97
N PRO A 155 24.96 2.58 -9.23
CA PRO A 155 24.08 2.56 -10.39
C PRO A 155 23.10 1.38 -10.38
N GLY A 156 21.81 1.68 -10.34
CA GLY A 156 20.72 0.73 -10.24
C GLY A 156 20.47 0.13 -8.86
N TRP A 157 21.20 0.50 -7.84
CA TRP A 157 20.96 0.09 -6.46
C TRP A 157 20.48 1.27 -5.62
N SER A 158 19.32 1.13 -5.02
CA SER A 158 18.75 2.11 -4.09
C SER A 158 18.37 1.46 -2.76
N TYR A 159 18.28 2.28 -1.74
CA TYR A 159 17.84 1.86 -0.41
C TYR A 159 16.84 2.87 0.16
N ASP A 160 15.96 2.38 1.01
CA ASP A 160 15.14 3.19 1.91
C ASP A 160 15.18 2.54 3.30
N THR A 161 15.40 3.36 4.33
CA THR A 161 15.34 2.94 5.73
C THR A 161 14.36 3.84 6.46
N ALA A 162 13.58 3.30 7.38
CA ALA A 162 12.62 4.07 8.15
C ALA A 162 12.67 3.72 9.64
N PHE A 163 12.43 4.73 10.47
CA PHE A 163 12.21 4.65 11.90
C PHE A 163 10.84 5.27 12.17
N THR A 164 9.87 4.46 12.61
CA THR A 164 8.46 4.84 12.62
C THR A 164 7.76 4.43 13.92
N SER A 165 6.52 4.89 14.11
CA SER A 165 5.69 4.59 15.29
C SER A 165 5.52 3.09 15.54
N GLY A 166 5.47 2.29 14.47
CA GLY A 166 5.24 0.87 14.55
C GLY A 166 3.76 0.46 14.66
N LEU A 167 3.54 -0.82 14.57
CA LEU A 167 2.24 -1.46 14.73
C LEU A 167 1.88 -1.59 16.22
N LYS A 168 0.57 -1.67 16.52
CA LYS A 168 0.05 -2.03 17.84
C LYS A 168 -1.08 -3.04 17.70
N LEU A 169 -0.85 -4.24 18.21
CA LEU A 169 -1.87 -5.27 18.33
C LEU A 169 -2.46 -5.28 19.74
N ASP A 170 -3.70 -5.73 19.84
CA ASP A 170 -4.40 -6.02 21.09
C ASP A 170 -4.98 -7.43 21.05
N ALA A 171 -4.34 -8.37 21.74
CA ALA A 171 -4.78 -9.76 21.79
C ALA A 171 -6.13 -9.92 22.51
N ASP A 172 -6.43 -9.08 23.51
CA ASP A 172 -7.70 -9.09 24.23
C ASP A 172 -8.85 -8.57 23.35
N ALA A 173 -8.56 -7.70 22.38
CA ALA A 173 -9.51 -7.28 21.34
C ALA A 173 -9.70 -8.34 20.23
N GLY A 174 -9.02 -9.48 20.32
CA GLY A 174 -9.09 -10.57 19.34
C GLY A 174 -8.28 -10.33 18.08
N GLN A 175 -7.46 -9.29 18.06
CA GLN A 175 -6.54 -9.00 16.96
C GLN A 175 -5.41 -10.02 16.95
N PHE A 176 -5.22 -10.70 15.83
CA PHE A 176 -4.13 -11.64 15.63
C PHE A 176 -3.47 -11.48 14.25
N LYS A 177 -4.15 -10.85 13.30
CA LYS A 177 -3.54 -10.49 12.02
C LYS A 177 -2.70 -9.24 12.21
N ILE A 178 -1.44 -9.31 11.87
CA ILE A 178 -0.50 -8.20 12.10
C ILE A 178 -0.93 -6.91 11.39
N ARG A 179 -1.63 -7.02 10.24
CA ARG A 179 -2.18 -5.87 9.52
C ARG A 179 -3.20 -5.05 10.34
N ASP A 180 -3.89 -5.68 11.28
CA ASP A 180 -4.90 -5.03 12.12
C ASP A 180 -4.25 -4.13 13.18
N GLY A 181 -2.93 -4.25 13.35
CA GLY A 181 -2.12 -3.39 14.22
C GLY A 181 -1.77 -2.01 13.65
N ARG A 182 -2.21 -1.66 12.42
CA ARG A 182 -2.01 -0.31 11.89
C ARG A 182 -2.68 0.72 12.78
N GLN A 183 -1.91 1.69 13.26
CA GLN A 183 -2.44 2.75 14.14
C GLN A 183 -2.92 3.98 13.36
N LYS A 184 -2.67 4.03 12.03
CA LYS A 184 -3.01 5.14 11.12
C LYS A 184 -2.55 6.52 11.64
N VAL A 185 -1.61 6.53 12.59
CA VAL A 185 -1.04 7.71 13.27
C VAL A 185 -2.09 8.62 13.92
N SER A 186 -3.19 8.02 14.38
CA SER A 186 -4.22 8.69 15.16
C SER A 186 -3.86 8.59 16.65
N GLU A 187 -3.00 9.50 17.14
CA GLU A 187 -2.44 9.45 18.50
C GLU A 187 -1.71 8.10 18.75
N ALA A 188 -0.95 7.62 17.74
CA ALA A 188 -0.30 6.32 17.76
C ALA A 188 0.68 6.20 18.93
N ASP A 189 0.64 5.07 19.63
CA ASP A 189 1.70 4.69 20.55
C ASP A 189 3.02 4.48 19.78
N ALA A 190 4.10 4.93 20.34
CA ALA A 190 5.43 4.82 19.77
C ALA A 190 6.49 4.53 20.86
N SER A 191 6.09 3.81 21.93
CA SER A 191 7.01 3.34 22.97
C SER A 191 8.02 2.36 22.41
N ASP A 192 7.57 1.54 21.43
CA ASP A 192 8.38 0.53 20.74
C ASP A 192 8.34 0.76 19.24
N PRO A 193 9.24 1.62 18.72
CA PRO A 193 9.25 1.98 17.31
C PRO A 193 9.69 0.83 16.40
N ALA A 194 9.24 0.88 15.14
CA ALA A 194 9.64 -0.05 14.11
C ALA A 194 10.84 0.48 13.31
N TYR A 195 11.67 -0.46 12.84
CA TYR A 195 12.81 -0.22 11.97
C TYR A 195 12.62 -0.95 10.66
N THR A 196 12.55 -0.23 9.55
CA THR A 196 12.41 -0.81 8.22
C THR A 196 13.68 -0.56 7.41
N ALA A 197 14.11 -1.56 6.63
CA ALA A 197 15.18 -1.44 5.66
C ALA A 197 14.77 -2.14 4.36
N ASN A 198 14.75 -1.39 3.27
CA ASN A 198 14.45 -1.87 1.92
C ASN A 198 15.68 -1.67 1.01
N LEU A 199 15.96 -2.64 0.18
CA LEU A 199 16.99 -2.60 -0.86
C LEU A 199 16.35 -2.95 -2.20
N LYS A 200 16.54 -2.09 -3.22
CA LYS A 200 16.04 -2.30 -4.58
C LYS A 200 17.16 -2.31 -5.61
N TYR A 201 17.00 -3.14 -6.64
CA TYR A 201 17.85 -3.18 -7.82
C TYR A 201 17.03 -2.98 -9.09
N THR A 202 17.35 -1.92 -9.84
CA THR A 202 16.71 -1.53 -11.10
C THR A 202 17.73 -1.34 -12.24
N GLY A 203 18.94 -1.91 -12.11
CA GLY A 203 20.04 -1.73 -13.06
C GLY A 203 19.84 -2.43 -14.41
N ILE A 204 18.80 -3.24 -14.57
CA ILE A 204 18.40 -3.88 -15.84
C ILE A 204 17.06 -3.26 -16.26
N ALA A 205 16.98 -2.76 -17.49
CA ALA A 205 15.77 -2.14 -17.99
C ALA A 205 14.56 -3.10 -17.89
N GLY A 206 13.49 -2.62 -17.28
CA GLY A 206 12.26 -3.37 -17.05
C GLY A 206 12.31 -4.37 -15.89
N LEU A 207 13.42 -4.49 -15.16
CA LEU A 207 13.54 -5.35 -13.98
C LEU A 207 13.66 -4.52 -12.71
N GLU A 208 12.81 -4.81 -11.74
CA GLU A 208 12.98 -4.43 -10.34
C GLU A 208 13.07 -5.69 -9.49
N LEU A 209 14.07 -5.75 -8.64
CA LEU A 209 14.19 -6.71 -7.54
C LEU A 209 14.20 -5.93 -6.24
N GLY A 210 13.38 -6.32 -5.29
CA GLY A 210 13.33 -5.68 -3.98
C GLY A 210 13.39 -6.70 -2.85
N ALA A 211 13.89 -6.25 -1.71
CA ALA A 211 13.85 -7.00 -0.46
C ALA A 211 13.70 -6.04 0.72
N THR A 212 12.82 -6.38 1.64
CA THR A 212 12.52 -5.58 2.84
C THR A 212 12.68 -6.40 4.10
N LEU A 213 13.25 -5.79 5.12
CA LEU A 213 13.20 -6.26 6.51
C LEU A 213 12.54 -5.20 7.36
N GLN A 214 11.63 -5.60 8.23
CA GLN A 214 11.11 -4.70 9.27
C GLN A 214 11.12 -5.42 10.61
N TYR A 215 11.60 -4.73 11.64
CA TYR A 215 11.68 -5.24 13.01
C TYR A 215 11.02 -4.27 13.99
N GLN A 216 10.25 -4.81 14.91
CA GLN A 216 9.69 -4.10 16.06
C GLN A 216 9.87 -4.96 17.30
N GLN A 217 10.38 -4.37 18.39
CA GLN A 217 10.71 -5.13 19.61
C GLN A 217 9.46 -5.53 20.38
N ASP A 218 8.42 -4.68 20.43
CA ASP A 218 7.14 -5.02 21.04
C ASP A 218 5.98 -4.51 20.18
N ILE A 219 5.28 -5.45 19.52
CA ILE A 219 4.10 -5.15 18.70
C ILE A 219 2.84 -4.87 19.53
N TYR A 220 2.90 -5.02 20.85
CA TYR A 220 1.83 -4.63 21.78
C TYR A 220 2.05 -3.26 22.41
N GLN A 221 3.19 -2.60 22.14
CA GLN A 221 3.51 -1.24 22.60
C GLN A 221 3.41 -1.09 24.13
N GLY A 222 3.88 -2.10 24.89
CA GLY A 222 3.83 -2.10 26.36
C GLY A 222 2.44 -2.38 26.95
N LEU A 223 1.49 -2.85 26.15
CA LEU A 223 0.16 -3.21 26.65
C LEU A 223 0.20 -4.41 27.61
N TYR A 224 1.15 -5.30 27.42
CA TYR A 224 1.40 -6.47 28.25
C TYR A 224 2.74 -6.36 28.98
N VAL A 225 2.99 -7.28 29.94
CA VAL A 225 4.22 -7.25 30.77
C VAL A 225 5.44 -7.78 30.00
N GLU A 226 5.20 -8.65 29.04
CA GLU A 226 6.24 -9.28 28.23
C GLU A 226 6.20 -8.67 26.83
N ASP A 227 7.37 -8.27 26.32
CA ASP A 227 7.51 -7.76 24.97
C ASP A 227 7.33 -8.89 23.96
N ILE A 228 6.68 -8.61 22.86
CA ILE A 228 6.53 -9.52 21.72
C ILE A 228 7.15 -8.88 20.51
N ASP A 229 8.28 -9.40 20.07
CA ASP A 229 8.92 -8.91 18.88
C ASP A 229 8.34 -9.53 17.60
N ALA A 230 8.43 -8.78 16.53
CA ALA A 230 7.99 -9.19 15.21
C ALA A 230 9.02 -8.80 14.15
N LEU A 231 9.27 -9.72 13.24
CA LEU A 231 10.19 -9.53 12.13
C LEU A 231 9.52 -9.90 10.81
N LEU A 232 9.42 -8.93 9.90
CA LEU A 232 8.99 -9.14 8.53
C LEU A 232 10.18 -9.39 7.62
N TYR A 233 10.08 -10.43 6.80
CA TYR A 233 10.90 -10.67 5.62
C TYR A 233 10.02 -10.54 4.38
N GLU A 234 10.42 -9.74 3.43
CA GLU A 234 9.74 -9.60 2.15
C GLU A 234 10.76 -9.60 1.02
N ALA A 235 10.42 -10.24 -0.10
CA ALA A 235 11.17 -10.14 -1.34
C ALA A 235 10.24 -10.14 -2.54
N HIS A 236 10.53 -9.29 -3.53
CA HIS A 236 9.73 -9.19 -4.73
C HIS A 236 10.55 -9.04 -6.01
N LEU A 237 9.88 -9.35 -7.12
CA LEU A 237 10.31 -9.14 -8.48
C LEU A 237 9.19 -8.50 -9.28
N SER A 238 9.51 -7.42 -10.01
CA SER A 238 8.67 -6.88 -11.08
C SER A 238 9.48 -6.83 -12.37
N TYR A 239 8.97 -7.46 -13.42
CA TYR A 239 9.65 -7.53 -14.72
C TYR A 239 8.70 -7.17 -15.84
N LEU A 240 9.13 -6.27 -16.72
CA LEU A 240 8.42 -5.86 -17.92
C LEU A 240 9.38 -5.88 -19.12
N ASN A 241 9.07 -6.72 -20.12
CA ASN A 241 9.87 -6.81 -21.34
C ASN A 241 8.98 -6.89 -22.58
N GLY A 242 8.90 -5.80 -23.32
CA GLY A 242 7.95 -5.68 -24.43
C GLY A 242 6.51 -5.85 -23.94
N PRO A 243 5.74 -6.79 -24.49
CA PRO A 243 4.37 -7.04 -24.05
C PRO A 243 4.27 -7.93 -22.80
N PHE A 244 5.35 -8.59 -22.39
CA PHE A 244 5.33 -9.53 -21.26
C PHE A 244 5.64 -8.84 -19.95
N GLY A 245 4.79 -9.06 -18.95
CA GLY A 245 4.99 -8.67 -17.56
C GLY A 245 4.99 -9.87 -16.62
N LEU A 246 5.71 -9.75 -15.52
CA LEU A 246 5.74 -10.73 -14.44
C LEU A 246 5.92 -10.00 -13.11
N ARG A 247 5.03 -10.24 -12.16
CA ARG A 247 5.21 -9.85 -10.75
C ARG A 247 5.22 -11.09 -9.88
N ALA A 248 6.06 -11.08 -8.89
CA ALA A 248 6.12 -12.10 -7.85
C ALA A 248 6.55 -11.46 -6.53
N LEU A 249 5.95 -11.90 -5.44
CA LEU A 249 6.28 -11.44 -4.10
C LEU A 249 6.09 -12.58 -3.11
N ALA A 250 6.94 -12.62 -2.09
CA ALA A 250 6.78 -13.45 -0.91
C ALA A 250 7.05 -12.63 0.35
N ALA A 251 6.22 -12.81 1.37
CA ALA A 251 6.35 -12.13 2.65
C ALA A 251 6.06 -13.08 3.80
N THR A 252 6.82 -12.96 4.88
CA THR A 252 6.63 -13.75 6.10
C THR A 252 6.91 -12.87 7.31
N TRP A 253 5.99 -12.89 8.26
CA TRP A 253 6.17 -12.40 9.61
C TRP A 253 6.54 -13.55 10.53
N ASP A 254 7.58 -13.33 11.33
CA ASP A 254 8.00 -14.17 12.46
C ASP A 254 7.75 -13.35 13.74
N ILE A 255 6.83 -13.84 14.58
CA ILE A 255 6.35 -13.15 15.78
C ILE A 255 6.69 -14.04 16.97
N ASP A 256 7.31 -13.47 18.00
CA ASP A 256 7.65 -14.25 19.18
C ASP A 256 6.41 -14.96 19.77
N SER A 257 6.45 -16.28 19.80
CA SER A 257 5.37 -17.14 20.26
C SER A 257 5.45 -17.51 21.75
N ALA A 258 6.40 -16.96 22.50
CA ALA A 258 6.64 -17.34 23.90
C ALA A 258 5.50 -16.94 24.85
N ILE A 259 4.50 -16.19 24.38
CA ILE A 259 3.40 -15.67 25.18
C ILE A 259 2.07 -16.30 24.75
N ASP A 260 1.30 -16.78 25.74
CA ASP A 260 -0.05 -17.36 25.54
C ASP A 260 -1.09 -16.37 24.95
N THR A 261 -0.74 -15.09 24.85
CA THR A 261 -1.61 -14.03 24.29
C THR A 261 -1.69 -14.08 22.77
N ILE A 262 -0.72 -14.68 22.08
CA ILE A 262 -0.80 -14.89 20.64
C ILE A 262 -1.79 -16.01 20.37
N LYS A 263 -2.76 -15.76 19.48
CA LYS A 263 -3.68 -16.80 19.04
C LYS A 263 -2.88 -17.98 18.46
N ALA A 264 -3.24 -19.19 18.86
CA ALA A 264 -2.55 -20.39 18.41
C ALA A 264 -2.40 -20.43 16.89
N GLY A 265 -1.16 -20.54 16.43
CA GLY A 265 -0.80 -20.54 15.02
C GLY A 265 -0.53 -19.18 14.38
N SER A 266 -0.72 -18.07 15.09
CA SER A 266 -0.51 -16.73 14.51
C SER A 266 0.91 -16.19 14.67
N ALA A 267 1.84 -16.98 15.22
CA ALA A 267 3.25 -16.64 15.35
C ALA A 267 3.94 -16.53 13.96
N THR A 268 3.44 -17.25 12.98
CA THR A 268 3.87 -17.12 11.59
C THR A 268 2.70 -16.69 10.72
N GLN A 269 2.88 -15.60 9.96
CA GLN A 269 1.92 -15.10 8.98
C GLN A 269 2.65 -14.93 7.66
N GLU A 270 2.22 -15.64 6.63
CA GLU A 270 2.97 -15.68 5.38
C GLU A 270 2.09 -15.68 4.14
N GLY A 271 2.69 -15.36 3.01
CA GLY A 271 2.03 -15.45 1.72
C GLY A 271 2.96 -15.15 0.57
N TRP A 272 2.53 -15.58 -0.60
CA TRP A 272 3.22 -15.29 -1.85
C TRP A 272 2.24 -15.21 -3.01
N TYR A 273 2.62 -14.48 -4.05
CA TYR A 273 1.87 -14.50 -5.30
C TYR A 273 2.76 -14.49 -6.53
N LEU A 274 2.19 -14.92 -7.65
CA LEU A 274 2.78 -14.86 -8.98
C LEU A 274 1.75 -14.30 -9.97
N GLU A 275 2.13 -13.29 -10.75
CA GLU A 275 1.25 -12.59 -11.69
C GLU A 275 1.95 -12.40 -13.05
N PRO A 276 1.90 -13.37 -13.97
CA PRO A 276 2.22 -13.13 -15.36
C PRO A 276 1.14 -12.28 -16.04
N SER A 277 1.56 -11.39 -16.94
CA SER A 277 0.68 -10.56 -17.75
C SER A 277 1.19 -10.43 -19.18
N TRP A 278 0.28 -10.09 -20.10
CA TRP A 278 0.61 -9.90 -21.50
C TRP A 278 -0.24 -8.80 -22.14
N LEU A 279 0.41 -7.80 -22.75
CA LEU A 279 -0.24 -6.79 -23.57
C LEU A 279 -0.59 -7.40 -24.94
N LEU A 280 -1.87 -7.74 -25.13
CA LEU A 280 -2.39 -8.23 -26.42
C LEU A 280 -2.42 -7.14 -27.48
N MET A 281 -2.74 -5.91 -27.06
CA MET A 281 -2.78 -4.68 -27.85
C MET A 281 -2.18 -3.56 -26.99
N ARG A 282 -2.01 -2.38 -27.58
CA ARG A 282 -1.45 -1.21 -26.88
C ARG A 282 -2.28 -0.85 -25.62
N ASP A 283 -3.58 -1.07 -25.69
CA ASP A 283 -4.59 -0.65 -24.73
C ASP A 283 -5.30 -1.83 -24.03
N LEU A 284 -4.89 -3.07 -24.32
CA LEU A 284 -5.49 -4.27 -23.73
C LEU A 284 -4.43 -5.24 -23.21
N GLY A 285 -4.41 -5.41 -21.89
CA GLY A 285 -3.57 -6.38 -21.21
C GLY A 285 -4.39 -7.47 -20.53
N ILE A 286 -3.92 -8.70 -20.61
CA ILE A 286 -4.47 -9.85 -19.88
C ILE A 286 -3.52 -10.27 -18.78
N PHE A 287 -4.06 -10.89 -17.74
CA PHE A 287 -3.26 -11.42 -16.64
C PHE A 287 -3.86 -12.68 -16.04
N ALA A 288 -3.02 -13.40 -15.32
CA ALA A 288 -3.42 -14.43 -14.38
C ALA A 288 -2.63 -14.20 -13.09
N ARG A 289 -3.28 -14.26 -11.94
CA ARG A 289 -2.62 -14.14 -10.63
C ARG A 289 -3.00 -15.32 -9.77
N TYR A 290 -2.00 -15.94 -9.16
CA TYR A 290 -2.19 -16.95 -8.12
C TYR A 290 -1.58 -16.43 -6.83
N SER A 291 -2.40 -16.37 -5.79
CA SER A 291 -2.03 -15.90 -4.46
C SER A 291 -2.28 -16.99 -3.43
N VAL A 292 -1.36 -17.09 -2.48
CA VAL A 292 -1.46 -17.98 -1.31
C VAL A 292 -1.17 -17.14 -0.08
N TRP A 293 -2.00 -17.23 0.96
CA TRP A 293 -1.71 -16.56 2.24
C TRP A 293 -2.28 -17.32 3.43
N ASP A 294 -1.58 -17.23 4.54
CA ASP A 294 -1.98 -17.80 5.82
C ASP A 294 -1.57 -16.87 6.97
N ASN A 295 -2.53 -16.43 7.76
CA ASN A 295 -2.28 -15.64 8.96
C ASN A 295 -2.17 -16.51 10.23
N GLN A 296 -2.15 -17.83 10.10
CA GLN A 296 -2.05 -18.81 11.20
C GLN A 296 -1.17 -20.01 10.79
N ALA A 297 -0.11 -19.78 10.02
CA ALA A 297 0.72 -20.83 9.41
C ALA A 297 1.44 -21.75 10.40
N ASP A 298 1.63 -21.32 11.66
CA ASP A 298 2.23 -22.11 12.72
C ASP A 298 1.21 -23.02 13.45
N GLY A 299 -0.09 -22.91 13.14
CA GLY A 299 -1.17 -23.57 13.89
C GLY A 299 -1.41 -25.04 13.59
N GLY A 300 -0.87 -25.56 12.51
CA GLY A 300 -1.06 -26.95 12.07
C GLY A 300 -2.52 -27.32 11.74
N GLY A 301 -3.41 -26.32 11.60
CA GLY A 301 -4.78 -26.43 11.12
C GLY A 301 -4.89 -26.16 9.64
N ASP A 302 -6.10 -26.25 9.10
CA ASP A 302 -6.44 -25.77 7.78
C ASP A 302 -6.79 -24.27 7.86
N THR A 303 -5.81 -23.41 7.58
CA THR A 303 -5.89 -21.94 7.73
C THR A 303 -5.41 -21.18 6.50
N GLU A 304 -4.84 -21.90 5.52
CA GLU A 304 -4.34 -21.34 4.26
C GLU A 304 -5.48 -20.99 3.30
N PHE A 305 -5.35 -19.87 2.65
CA PHE A 305 -6.18 -19.44 1.54
C PHE A 305 -5.40 -19.49 0.24
N THR A 306 -6.05 -19.89 -0.84
CA THR A 306 -5.52 -19.72 -2.18
C THR A 306 -6.51 -19.00 -3.07
N GLU A 307 -6.01 -18.23 -4.05
CA GLU A 307 -6.88 -17.48 -4.96
C GLU A 307 -6.26 -17.38 -6.35
N TRP A 308 -7.07 -17.70 -7.38
CA TRP A 308 -6.80 -17.34 -8.75
C TRP A 308 -7.61 -16.12 -9.15
N ASN A 309 -6.97 -15.15 -9.80
CA ASN A 309 -7.64 -14.08 -10.54
C ASN A 309 -7.23 -14.18 -12.01
N LEU A 310 -8.21 -14.23 -12.90
CA LEU A 310 -8.01 -14.28 -14.35
C LEU A 310 -8.78 -13.14 -14.99
N GLY A 311 -8.11 -12.26 -15.73
CA GLY A 311 -8.80 -11.09 -16.23
C GLY A 311 -8.03 -10.26 -17.23
N PHE A 312 -8.53 -9.05 -17.43
CA PHE A 312 -7.91 -8.06 -18.28
C PHE A 312 -8.09 -6.63 -17.75
N ASN A 313 -7.15 -5.78 -18.14
CA ASN A 313 -7.25 -4.33 -18.04
C ASN A 313 -7.35 -3.75 -19.45
N TYR A 314 -8.29 -2.83 -19.65
CA TYR A 314 -8.44 -2.08 -20.89
C TYR A 314 -8.26 -0.58 -20.62
N TRP A 315 -7.17 -0.01 -21.10
CA TRP A 315 -6.86 1.40 -20.94
C TRP A 315 -7.57 2.23 -22.03
N LEU A 316 -8.62 2.98 -21.63
CA LEU A 316 -9.29 3.93 -22.50
C LEU A 316 -8.38 5.08 -22.92
N GLU A 317 -7.56 5.51 -21.98
CA GLU A 317 -6.47 6.49 -22.10
C GLU A 317 -5.31 6.03 -21.20
N GLU A 318 -4.16 6.68 -21.25
CA GLU A 318 -2.94 6.29 -20.51
C GLU A 318 -3.19 6.08 -19.00
N HIS A 319 -4.06 6.90 -18.42
CA HIS A 319 -4.38 6.90 -16.99
C HIS A 319 -5.86 6.63 -16.69
N VAL A 320 -6.59 6.01 -17.62
CA VAL A 320 -8.00 5.61 -17.39
C VAL A 320 -8.16 4.15 -17.78
N VAL A 321 -8.48 3.31 -16.80
CA VAL A 321 -8.53 1.86 -16.98
C VAL A 321 -9.91 1.28 -16.63
N LEU A 322 -10.39 0.37 -17.46
CA LEU A 322 -11.48 -0.55 -17.17
C LEU A 322 -10.88 -1.90 -16.83
N LYS A 323 -11.35 -2.51 -15.76
CA LYS A 323 -10.85 -3.77 -15.25
C LYS A 323 -11.96 -4.81 -15.18
N LEU A 324 -11.61 -6.03 -15.50
CA LEU A 324 -12.47 -7.20 -15.31
C LEU A 324 -11.60 -8.37 -14.91
N ASP A 325 -12.00 -9.07 -13.87
CA ASP A 325 -11.44 -10.37 -13.53
C ASP A 325 -12.51 -11.32 -12.95
N TYR A 326 -12.22 -12.59 -13.05
CA TYR A 326 -12.95 -13.64 -12.35
C TYR A 326 -12.02 -14.21 -11.27
N GLN A 327 -12.55 -14.28 -10.06
CA GLN A 327 -11.91 -14.79 -8.86
C GLN A 327 -12.37 -16.22 -8.59
N PHE A 328 -11.41 -17.10 -8.27
CA PHE A 328 -11.63 -18.43 -7.73
C PHE A 328 -10.83 -18.55 -6.44
N GLN A 329 -11.51 -18.70 -5.32
CA GLN A 329 -10.87 -18.79 -4.02
C GLN A 329 -11.09 -20.19 -3.43
N ASP A 330 -10.07 -20.71 -2.76
CA ASP A 330 -10.17 -21.89 -1.88
C ASP A 330 -9.82 -21.40 -0.47
N ALA A 331 -10.75 -21.59 0.46
CA ALA A 331 -10.67 -21.05 1.80
C ALA A 331 -10.91 -22.15 2.85
N PRO A 332 -10.37 -21.99 4.08
CA PRO A 332 -10.68 -22.88 5.18
C PRO A 332 -12.21 -23.02 5.38
N ALA A 333 -12.68 -24.22 5.67
CA ALA A 333 -14.10 -24.58 5.72
C ALA A 333 -14.97 -23.72 6.67
N ASN A 334 -14.35 -22.98 7.60
CA ASN A 334 -15.01 -22.06 8.51
C ASN A 334 -14.90 -20.58 8.11
N GLN A 335 -14.38 -20.30 6.92
CA GLN A 335 -14.22 -18.97 6.35
C GLN A 335 -15.08 -18.83 5.08
N LYS A 336 -15.30 -17.59 4.64
CA LYS A 336 -15.90 -17.32 3.32
C LYS A 336 -14.97 -17.79 2.22
N GLU A 337 -15.54 -18.47 1.23
CA GLU A 337 -14.89 -18.85 -0.01
C GLU A 337 -15.59 -18.16 -1.16
N LEU A 338 -15.01 -17.10 -1.66
CA LEU A 338 -15.67 -16.16 -2.59
C LEU A 338 -15.23 -16.38 -4.04
N ASP A 339 -16.14 -16.91 -4.85
CA ASP A 339 -15.97 -17.09 -6.30
C ASP A 339 -16.85 -16.13 -7.08
N GLY A 340 -16.35 -15.51 -8.14
CA GLY A 340 -17.20 -14.70 -9.00
C GLY A 340 -16.50 -13.61 -9.79
N LEU A 341 -17.30 -12.69 -10.28
CA LEU A 341 -16.93 -11.64 -11.21
C LEU A 341 -16.65 -10.32 -10.48
N ASN A 342 -15.51 -9.70 -10.82
CA ASN A 342 -15.18 -8.35 -10.42
C ASN A 342 -15.11 -7.43 -11.64
N LEU A 343 -15.67 -6.23 -11.54
CA LEU A 343 -15.58 -5.16 -12.52
C LEU A 343 -15.07 -3.89 -11.84
N GLY A 344 -14.25 -3.13 -12.54
CA GLY A 344 -13.73 -1.88 -12.00
C GLY A 344 -13.49 -0.82 -13.06
N VAL A 345 -13.53 0.43 -12.61
CA VAL A 345 -13.00 1.58 -13.34
C VAL A 345 -12.08 2.34 -12.43
N GLY A 346 -10.93 2.73 -12.94
CA GLY A 346 -9.95 3.52 -12.22
C GLY A 346 -9.30 4.57 -13.09
N TRP A 347 -8.79 5.61 -12.46
CA TRP A 347 -8.06 6.70 -13.14
C TRP A 347 -7.04 7.34 -12.20
N SER A 348 -6.02 8.00 -12.81
CA SER A 348 -5.08 8.89 -12.13
C SER A 348 -4.74 10.11 -12.99
N PHE A 349 -4.30 11.22 -12.41
CA PHE A 349 -3.76 12.39 -13.14
C PHE A 349 -2.88 13.27 -12.27
#